data_0e4f7551a39d09b2653599fcce613053
#
_entry.id   0e4f7551a39d09b2653599fcce613053
#
_cell.length_a   1.000
_cell.length_b   1.000
_cell.length_c   1.000
_cell.angle_alpha   90.00
_cell.angle_beta   90.00
_cell.angle_gamma   90.00
#
_symmetry.space_group_name_H-M   'P 1'
#
loop_
_entity.id
_entity.type
_entity.pdbx_description
1 polymer ?
#
loop_
_entity_poly.entity_id
_entity_poly.type
_entity_poly.pdbx_seq_one_letter_code
_entity_poly.pdbx_strand_id
1 'polypeptide(L)'
;MSEPVRLIKKYPNRRLYDTKTSAYITLGDVKELVLTSEAFKVVDAKTGDDLTRSILLQIILEEESGGMPMFSSELLAGFVRFYGSAMQGMLGKYLENNMKTFVDFQNKFQDQSKTMYGGADNTNVQADFWAQFLNFQQPAMQSMMTTYMDQSNQMFLSMQDQMQQKTRTMFNAPPFKPGASENK
;
A
#
# COMPACT_ATOMS: atom_id res chain seq x y z
N MET A 1 -29.91 3.12 -5.31
CA MET A 1 -29.77 4.52 -5.76
C MET A 1 -28.61 5.08 -4.98
N SER A 2 -27.48 5.40 -5.64
CA SER A 2 -26.35 6.05 -4.95
C SER A 2 -26.78 7.44 -4.51
N GLU A 3 -26.64 7.75 -3.22
CA GLU A 3 -26.88 9.11 -2.73
C GLU A 3 -26.00 10.09 -3.51
N PRO A 4 -26.54 11.29 -3.83
CA PRO A 4 -25.75 12.29 -4.54
C PRO A 4 -24.56 12.71 -3.67
N VAL A 5 -23.35 12.68 -4.26
CA VAL A 5 -22.12 13.09 -3.60
C VAL A 5 -22.28 14.53 -3.10
N ARG A 6 -22.06 14.77 -1.81
CA ARG A 6 -22.16 16.09 -1.18
C ARG A 6 -21.13 17.06 -1.75
N LEU A 7 -21.58 18.17 -2.31
CA LEU A 7 -20.72 19.16 -2.95
C LEU A 7 -20.37 20.29 -2.00
N ILE A 8 -19.08 20.53 -1.78
CA ILE A 8 -18.55 21.63 -0.98
C ILE A 8 -17.79 22.58 -1.91
N LYS A 9 -18.04 23.87 -1.82
CA LYS A 9 -17.36 24.91 -2.60
C LYS A 9 -16.34 25.65 -1.77
N LYS A 10 -15.09 25.71 -2.22
CA LYS A 10 -14.03 26.50 -1.61
C LYS A 10 -13.93 27.84 -2.28
N TYR A 11 -14.03 28.89 -1.50
CA TYR A 11 -13.89 30.29 -1.95
C TYR A 11 -12.46 30.81 -1.78
N PRO A 12 -12.04 31.87 -2.50
CA PRO A 12 -10.69 32.45 -2.39
C PRO A 12 -10.34 32.96 -0.98
N ASN A 13 -11.34 33.35 -0.19
CA ASN A 13 -11.21 33.77 1.20
C ASN A 13 -11.02 32.60 2.20
N ARG A 14 -10.67 31.41 1.70
CA ARG A 14 -10.46 30.17 2.46
C ARG A 14 -11.72 29.60 3.13
N ARG A 15 -12.91 30.16 2.87
CA ARG A 15 -14.17 29.65 3.40
C ARG A 15 -14.66 28.47 2.56
N LEU A 16 -15.21 27.47 3.25
CA LEU A 16 -15.87 26.33 2.66
C LEU A 16 -17.39 26.54 2.78
N TYR A 17 -18.10 26.27 1.71
CA TYR A 17 -19.56 26.38 1.66
C TYR A 17 -20.15 25.03 1.26
N ASP A 18 -20.96 24.48 2.11
CA ASP A 18 -21.66 23.23 1.89
C ASP A 18 -22.98 23.49 1.16
N THR A 19 -23.10 22.94 -0.05
CA THR A 19 -24.31 23.13 -0.85
C THR A 19 -25.52 22.34 -0.35
N LYS A 20 -25.29 21.25 0.43
CA LYS A 20 -26.38 20.43 1.00
C LYS A 20 -27.08 21.14 2.17
N THR A 21 -26.30 21.76 3.04
CA THR A 21 -26.83 22.49 4.20
C THR A 21 -27.00 23.98 3.94
N SER A 22 -26.52 24.48 2.79
CA SER A 22 -26.53 25.91 2.45
C SER A 22 -25.83 26.80 3.47
N ALA A 23 -24.75 26.31 4.08
CA ALA A 23 -24.02 26.98 5.15
C ALA A 23 -22.51 27.00 4.90
N TYR A 24 -21.84 27.99 5.52
CA TYR A 24 -20.39 27.95 5.62
C TYR A 24 -19.96 26.94 6.69
N ILE A 25 -18.95 26.15 6.37
CA ILE A 25 -18.41 25.09 7.22
C ILE A 25 -16.90 25.28 7.41
N THR A 26 -16.37 24.63 8.42
CA THR A 26 -14.93 24.61 8.78
C THR A 26 -14.25 23.34 8.28
N LEU A 27 -12.92 23.25 8.41
CA LEU A 27 -12.18 21.99 8.16
C LEU A 27 -12.58 20.91 9.15
N GLY A 28 -12.90 21.25 10.39
CA GLY A 28 -13.43 20.34 11.39
C GLY A 28 -14.76 19.69 10.96
N ASP A 29 -15.65 20.46 10.36
CA ASP A 29 -16.92 19.91 9.85
C ASP A 29 -16.68 18.94 8.67
N VAL A 30 -15.70 19.24 7.81
CA VAL A 30 -15.32 18.30 6.72
C VAL A 30 -14.68 17.04 7.30
N LYS A 31 -13.89 17.14 8.38
CA LYS A 31 -13.36 15.97 9.10
C LYS A 31 -14.50 15.08 9.61
N GLU A 32 -15.55 15.66 10.15
CA GLU A 32 -16.72 14.87 10.60
C GLU A 32 -17.39 14.11 9.44
N LEU A 33 -17.45 14.69 8.23
CA LEU A 33 -17.94 13.97 7.05
C LEU A 33 -17.08 12.75 6.70
N VAL A 34 -15.76 12.88 6.85
CA VAL A 34 -14.82 11.75 6.65
C VAL A 34 -15.08 10.66 7.70
N LEU A 35 -15.21 11.05 8.98
CA LEU A 35 -15.42 10.11 10.09
C LEU A 35 -16.75 9.38 9.99
N THR A 36 -17.77 10.04 9.46
CA THR A 36 -19.09 9.42 9.21
C THR A 36 -19.18 8.69 7.87
N SER A 37 -18.09 8.62 7.13
CA SER A 37 -18.03 7.99 5.79
C SER A 37 -19.02 8.59 4.78
N GLU A 38 -19.42 9.85 4.96
CA GLU A 38 -20.28 10.55 4.00
C GLU A 38 -19.47 10.92 2.73
N ALA A 39 -19.96 10.51 1.57
CA ALA A 39 -19.30 10.81 0.29
C ALA A 39 -19.44 12.30 -0.05
N PHE A 40 -18.30 13.00 -0.20
CA PHE A 40 -18.27 14.42 -0.55
C PHE A 40 -17.21 14.73 -1.60
N LYS A 41 -17.35 15.89 -2.22
CA LYS A 41 -16.38 16.47 -3.15
C LYS A 41 -16.19 17.95 -2.83
N VAL A 42 -14.94 18.40 -2.79
CA VAL A 42 -14.63 19.84 -2.64
C VAL A 42 -14.14 20.38 -3.96
N VAL A 43 -14.76 21.48 -4.41
CA VAL A 43 -14.36 22.14 -5.66
C VAL A 43 -14.06 23.63 -5.41
N ASP A 44 -13.20 24.20 -6.24
CA ASP A 44 -13.01 25.64 -6.27
C ASP A 44 -14.29 26.32 -6.77
N ALA A 45 -14.78 27.31 -6.03
CA ALA A 45 -16.04 27.97 -6.36
C ALA A 45 -15.97 28.77 -7.68
N LYS A 46 -14.76 29.17 -8.11
CA LYS A 46 -14.53 30.01 -9.30
C LYS A 46 -14.17 29.18 -10.53
N THR A 47 -13.23 28.20 -10.37
CA THR A 47 -12.72 27.42 -11.50
C THR A 47 -13.42 26.08 -11.67
N GLY A 48 -14.02 25.54 -10.60
CA GLY A 48 -14.61 24.19 -10.60
C GLY A 48 -13.60 23.07 -10.39
N ASP A 49 -12.32 23.39 -10.20
CA ASP A 49 -11.27 22.41 -10.00
C ASP A 49 -11.50 21.58 -8.74
N ASP A 50 -11.14 20.31 -8.79
CA ASP A 50 -11.23 19.40 -7.64
C ASP A 50 -10.14 19.69 -6.62
N LEU A 51 -10.54 20.14 -5.46
CA LEU A 51 -9.68 20.44 -4.32
C LEU A 51 -9.81 19.43 -3.17
N THR A 52 -10.55 18.34 -3.34
CA THR A 52 -10.83 17.35 -2.30
C THR A 52 -9.54 16.85 -1.65
N ARG A 53 -8.57 16.42 -2.45
CA ARG A 53 -7.28 15.96 -1.96
C ARG A 53 -6.53 17.02 -1.16
N SER A 54 -6.55 18.25 -1.62
CA SER A 54 -5.88 19.37 -0.94
C SER A 54 -6.48 19.66 0.43
N ILE A 55 -7.80 19.58 0.53
CA ILE A 55 -8.51 19.76 1.81
C ILE A 55 -8.23 18.62 2.78
N LEU A 56 -8.21 17.36 2.31
CA LEU A 56 -7.86 16.21 3.16
C LEU A 56 -6.43 16.33 3.70
N LEU A 57 -5.47 16.73 2.88
CA LEU A 57 -4.09 16.98 3.33
C LEU A 57 -4.01 18.11 4.35
N GLN A 58 -4.84 19.15 4.21
CA GLN A 58 -4.89 20.26 5.15
C GLN A 58 -5.46 19.83 6.51
N ILE A 59 -6.48 18.96 6.51
CA ILE A 59 -7.02 18.37 7.74
C ILE A 59 -5.95 17.53 8.45
N ILE A 60 -5.24 16.67 7.70
CA ILE A 60 -4.15 15.85 8.26
C ILE A 60 -3.08 16.76 8.89
N LEU A 61 -2.68 17.84 8.21
CA LEU A 61 -1.69 18.76 8.72
C LEU A 61 -2.14 19.46 10.02
N GLU A 62 -3.42 19.83 10.13
CA GLU A 62 -3.98 20.41 11.37
C GLU A 62 -3.94 19.40 12.52
N GLU A 63 -4.35 18.14 12.26
CA GLU A 63 -4.32 17.09 13.27
C GLU A 63 -2.90 16.77 13.76
N GLU A 64 -1.95 16.67 12.83
CA GLU A 64 -0.53 16.44 13.16
C GLU A 64 0.11 17.61 13.94
N SER A 65 -0.38 18.82 13.75
CA SER A 65 0.16 20.02 14.41
C SER A 65 -0.47 20.30 15.77
N GLY A 66 -1.71 19.86 15.99
CA GLY A 66 -2.50 20.25 17.16
C GLY A 66 -2.68 19.16 18.21
N GLY A 67 -2.32 17.90 17.92
CA GLY A 67 -2.61 16.74 18.76
C GLY A 67 -1.40 15.87 19.05
N MET A 68 -1.68 14.57 19.23
CA MET A 68 -0.65 13.54 19.31
C MET A 68 -0.26 13.15 17.88
N PRO A 69 0.95 13.51 17.40
CA PRO A 69 1.34 13.27 16.01
C PRO A 69 1.42 11.79 15.72
N MET A 70 0.84 11.37 14.59
CA MET A 70 0.89 10.00 14.11
C MET A 70 2.19 9.72 13.34
N PHE A 71 2.75 10.73 12.68
CA PHE A 71 3.95 10.61 11.87
C PHE A 71 5.19 11.16 12.58
N SER A 72 6.22 10.33 12.76
CA SER A 72 7.52 10.82 13.23
C SER A 72 8.19 11.72 12.18
N SER A 73 9.04 12.64 12.64
CA SER A 73 9.82 13.50 11.72
C SER A 73 10.67 12.70 10.74
N GLU A 74 11.17 11.54 11.17
CA GLU A 74 11.96 10.65 10.31
C GLU A 74 11.11 10.03 9.20
N LEU A 75 9.89 9.60 9.52
CA LEU A 75 8.94 9.06 8.53
C LEU A 75 8.54 10.15 7.52
N LEU A 76 8.25 11.37 7.98
CA LEU A 76 7.95 12.50 7.10
C LEU A 76 9.12 12.85 6.19
N ALA A 77 10.35 12.88 6.72
CA ALA A 77 11.55 13.08 5.92
C ALA A 77 11.74 11.97 4.87
N GLY A 78 11.40 10.73 5.23
CA GLY A 78 11.36 9.61 4.29
C GLY A 78 10.38 9.87 3.16
N PHE A 79 9.14 10.25 3.45
CA PHE A 79 8.16 10.59 2.41
C PHE A 79 8.65 11.70 1.48
N VAL A 80 9.21 12.78 2.03
CA VAL A 80 9.76 13.89 1.22
C VAL A 80 10.82 13.40 0.24
N ARG A 81 11.71 12.48 0.65
CA ARG A 81 12.75 11.92 -0.22
C ARG A 81 12.18 11.08 -1.37
N PHE A 82 10.99 10.48 -1.19
CA PHE A 82 10.34 9.70 -2.25
C PHE A 82 9.59 10.56 -3.25
N TYR A 83 9.24 11.81 -2.91
CA TYR A 83 8.59 12.71 -3.86
C TYR A 83 9.51 13.04 -5.04
N GLY A 84 8.97 12.91 -6.26
CA GLY A 84 9.74 13.13 -7.49
C GLY A 84 10.64 11.96 -7.91
N SER A 85 10.74 10.89 -7.10
CA SER A 85 11.47 9.69 -7.50
C SER A 85 10.61 8.76 -8.38
N ALA A 86 11.27 7.92 -9.18
CA ALA A 86 10.59 6.89 -9.99
C ALA A 86 9.76 5.90 -9.13
N MET A 87 10.07 5.78 -7.84
CA MET A 87 9.38 4.90 -6.90
C MET A 87 8.14 5.50 -6.25
N GLN A 88 7.86 6.80 -6.46
CA GLN A 88 6.71 7.50 -5.84
C GLN A 88 5.39 6.78 -6.08
N GLY A 89 5.13 6.33 -7.32
CA GLY A 89 3.90 5.63 -7.65
C GLY A 89 3.77 4.25 -6.99
N MET A 90 4.89 3.55 -6.83
CA MET A 90 4.93 2.25 -6.16
C MET A 90 4.67 2.41 -4.67
N LEU A 91 5.29 3.38 -4.01
CA LEU A 91 5.05 3.69 -2.61
C LEU A 91 3.59 4.09 -2.36
N GLY A 92 3.00 4.91 -3.24
CA GLY A 92 1.59 5.31 -3.13
C GLY A 92 0.65 4.12 -3.18
N LYS A 93 0.83 3.21 -4.15
CA LYS A 93 0.03 1.96 -4.24
C LYS A 93 0.23 1.04 -3.05
N TYR A 94 1.46 0.92 -2.55
CA TYR A 94 1.77 0.13 -1.36
C TYR A 94 1.02 0.66 -0.13
N LEU A 95 1.08 1.97 0.11
CA LEU A 95 0.36 2.61 1.22
C LEU A 95 -1.15 2.45 1.10
N GLU A 96 -1.71 2.65 -0.11
CA GLU A 96 -3.14 2.48 -0.37
C GLU A 96 -3.60 1.05 -0.09
N ASN A 97 -2.87 0.04 -0.57
CA ASN A 97 -3.21 -1.36 -0.33
C ASN A 97 -3.12 -1.74 1.15
N ASN A 98 -2.07 -1.27 1.85
CA ASN A 98 -1.93 -1.53 3.28
C ASN A 98 -3.04 -0.86 4.10
N MET A 99 -3.42 0.38 3.74
CA MET A 99 -4.52 1.08 4.39
C MET A 99 -5.86 0.35 4.18
N LYS A 100 -6.15 -0.10 2.95
CA LYS A 100 -7.36 -0.91 2.67
C LYS A 100 -7.39 -2.18 3.52
N THR A 101 -6.29 -2.92 3.54
CA THR A 101 -6.18 -4.14 4.34
C THR A 101 -6.39 -3.87 5.83
N PHE A 102 -5.84 -2.77 6.35
CA PHE A 102 -6.02 -2.38 7.74
C PHE A 102 -7.47 -2.03 8.06
N VAL A 103 -8.13 -1.24 7.19
CA VAL A 103 -9.56 -0.88 7.36
C VAL A 103 -10.46 -2.11 7.28
N ASP A 104 -10.22 -3.00 6.31
CA ASP A 104 -10.99 -4.25 6.16
C ASP A 104 -10.83 -5.15 7.39
N PHE A 105 -9.62 -5.22 7.95
CA PHE A 105 -9.34 -5.93 9.18
C PHE A 105 -10.11 -5.32 10.36
N GLN A 106 -10.06 -3.99 10.51
CA GLN A 106 -10.76 -3.27 11.57
C GLN A 106 -12.28 -3.48 11.50
N ASN A 107 -12.87 -3.43 10.29
CA ASN A 107 -14.28 -3.67 10.06
C ASN A 107 -14.68 -5.10 10.43
N LYS A 108 -13.92 -6.10 10.01
CA LYS A 108 -14.15 -7.51 10.37
C LYS A 108 -14.06 -7.74 11.88
N PHE A 109 -13.10 -7.09 12.53
CA PHE A 109 -12.97 -7.17 13.98
C PHE A 109 -14.16 -6.53 14.70
N GLN A 110 -14.64 -5.39 14.21
CA GLN A 110 -15.81 -4.71 14.79
C GLN A 110 -17.10 -5.52 14.62
N ASP A 111 -17.29 -6.17 13.49
CA ASP A 111 -18.44 -7.05 13.22
C ASP A 111 -18.38 -8.32 14.09
N GLN A 112 -17.19 -8.90 14.26
CA GLN A 112 -16.99 -10.07 15.10
C GLN A 112 -17.17 -9.76 16.59
N SER A 113 -16.75 -8.57 17.05
CA SER A 113 -16.98 -8.14 18.44
C SER A 113 -18.46 -7.90 18.74
N LYS A 114 -19.25 -7.41 17.79
CA LYS A 114 -20.70 -7.25 17.94
C LYS A 114 -21.44 -8.59 18.08
N THR A 115 -20.94 -9.63 17.42
CA THR A 115 -21.50 -10.99 17.53
C THR A 115 -21.06 -11.70 18.81
N MET A 116 -19.91 -11.34 19.39
CA MET A 116 -19.41 -11.93 20.64
C MET A 116 -19.88 -11.26 21.93
N TYR A 117 -20.42 -10.05 21.87
CA TYR A 117 -20.91 -9.33 23.06
C TYR A 117 -22.21 -9.92 23.67
N GLY A 118 -22.64 -11.09 23.20
CA GLY A 118 -23.72 -11.88 23.79
C GLY A 118 -23.30 -12.91 24.86
N GLY A 119 -22.01 -13.04 25.21
CA GLY A 119 -21.56 -14.03 26.22
C GLY A 119 -20.11 -13.83 26.66
N ALA A 120 -20.00 -13.47 27.91
CA ALA A 120 -18.94 -13.57 28.93
C ALA A 120 -17.51 -14.00 28.53
N ASP A 121 -16.56 -13.27 29.13
CA ASP A 121 -15.16 -13.52 29.42
C ASP A 121 -14.12 -12.84 28.54
N ASN A 122 -13.59 -11.76 29.13
CA ASN A 122 -12.80 -10.70 28.51
C ASN A 122 -11.26 -10.93 28.58
N THR A 123 -10.76 -12.14 28.75
CA THR A 123 -9.31 -12.40 28.94
C THR A 123 -8.59 -13.04 27.74
N ASN A 124 -9.29 -13.55 26.74
CA ASN A 124 -8.67 -14.21 25.58
C ASN A 124 -8.64 -13.37 24.29
N VAL A 125 -9.35 -12.24 24.24
CA VAL A 125 -9.51 -11.45 23.02
C VAL A 125 -8.17 -10.85 22.51
N GLN A 126 -7.27 -10.51 23.43
CA GLN A 126 -5.97 -9.93 23.09
C GLN A 126 -4.97 -10.97 22.57
N ALA A 127 -5.03 -12.20 23.08
CA ALA A 127 -4.20 -13.31 22.64
C ALA A 127 -4.65 -13.84 21.26
N ASP A 128 -5.95 -13.96 21.04
CA ASP A 128 -6.53 -14.34 19.73
C ASP A 128 -6.31 -13.26 18.66
N PHE A 129 -6.30 -11.98 19.04
CA PHE A 129 -5.94 -10.87 18.17
C PHE A 129 -4.52 -11.00 17.63
N TRP A 130 -3.54 -11.25 18.51
CA TRP A 130 -2.15 -11.42 18.12
C TRP A 130 -1.94 -12.70 17.30
N ALA A 131 -2.61 -13.79 17.63
CA ALA A 131 -2.56 -15.03 16.87
C ALA A 131 -3.15 -14.87 15.46
N GLN A 132 -4.24 -14.13 15.32
CA GLN A 132 -4.88 -13.85 14.03
C GLN A 132 -4.07 -12.85 13.20
N PHE A 133 -3.46 -11.84 13.82
CA PHE A 133 -2.53 -10.92 13.15
C PHE A 133 -1.27 -11.65 12.65
N LEU A 134 -0.71 -12.54 13.43
CA LEU A 134 0.43 -13.38 13.04
C LEU A 134 0.04 -14.38 11.93
N ASN A 135 -1.15 -14.99 12.00
CA ASN A 135 -1.65 -15.88 10.95
C ASN A 135 -1.96 -15.14 9.63
N PHE A 136 -2.32 -13.86 9.68
CA PHE A 136 -2.55 -13.05 8.47
C PHE A 136 -1.22 -12.67 7.77
N GLN A 137 -0.13 -12.55 8.53
CA GLN A 137 1.21 -12.31 7.96
C GLN A 137 1.87 -13.58 7.40
N GLN A 138 1.49 -14.76 7.87
CA GLN A 138 2.08 -16.04 7.42
C GLN A 138 1.93 -16.31 5.91
N PRO A 139 0.78 -16.09 5.23
CA PRO A 139 0.68 -16.34 3.80
C PRO A 139 1.57 -15.42 2.96
N ALA A 140 1.73 -14.15 3.36
CA ALA A 140 2.59 -13.21 2.65
C ALA A 140 4.08 -13.52 2.83
N MET A 141 4.48 -13.97 4.01
CA MET A 141 5.85 -14.38 4.30
C MET A 141 6.18 -15.73 3.66
N GLN A 142 5.22 -16.67 3.66
CA GLN A 142 5.37 -17.98 3.06
C GLN A 142 5.39 -17.92 1.52
N SER A 143 4.57 -17.06 0.89
CA SER A 143 4.61 -16.84 -0.55
C SER A 143 5.90 -16.14 -1.01
N MET A 144 6.45 -15.23 -0.21
CA MET A 144 7.75 -14.61 -0.48
C MET A 144 8.90 -15.62 -0.36
N MET A 145 8.84 -16.51 0.63
CA MET A 145 9.84 -17.54 0.86
C MET A 145 9.77 -18.65 -0.21
N THR A 146 8.59 -19.06 -0.64
CA THR A 146 8.40 -20.03 -1.74
C THR A 146 8.84 -19.43 -3.07
N THR A 147 8.52 -18.18 -3.37
CA THR A 147 8.97 -17.48 -4.59
C THR A 147 10.50 -17.36 -4.63
N TYR A 148 11.12 -17.07 -3.51
CA TYR A 148 12.59 -16.99 -3.39
C TYR A 148 13.25 -18.35 -3.55
N MET A 149 12.65 -19.40 -2.97
CA MET A 149 13.11 -20.78 -3.10
C MET A 149 12.96 -21.32 -4.52
N ASP A 150 11.83 -21.06 -5.18
CA ASP A 150 11.57 -21.47 -6.57
C ASP A 150 12.51 -20.75 -7.54
N GLN A 151 12.78 -19.47 -7.33
CA GLN A 151 13.72 -18.71 -8.15
C GLN A 151 15.16 -19.17 -7.94
N SER A 152 15.54 -19.53 -6.70
CA SER A 152 16.85 -20.11 -6.38
C SER A 152 17.01 -21.51 -6.99
N ASN A 153 16.00 -22.36 -6.95
CA ASN A 153 16.02 -23.70 -7.56
C ASN A 153 16.07 -23.63 -9.09
N GLN A 154 15.34 -22.72 -9.73
CA GLN A 154 15.42 -22.51 -11.18
C GLN A 154 16.81 -22.03 -11.61
N MET A 155 17.42 -21.14 -10.82
CA MET A 155 18.78 -20.67 -11.09
C MET A 155 19.82 -21.80 -10.94
N PHE A 156 19.65 -22.65 -9.94
CA PHE A 156 20.52 -23.80 -9.71
C PHE A 156 20.39 -24.85 -10.82
N LEU A 157 19.17 -25.16 -11.26
CA LEU A 157 18.91 -26.11 -12.37
C LEU A 157 19.45 -25.59 -13.70
N SER A 158 19.28 -24.30 -13.99
CA SER A 158 19.83 -23.66 -15.21
C SER A 158 21.37 -23.65 -15.21
N MET A 159 21.99 -23.48 -14.05
CA MET A 159 23.44 -23.55 -13.91
C MET A 159 23.96 -24.98 -14.08
N GLN A 160 23.22 -25.99 -13.61
CA GLN A 160 23.55 -27.39 -13.76
C GLN A 160 23.42 -27.86 -15.23
N ASP A 161 22.38 -27.42 -15.95
CA ASP A 161 22.20 -27.68 -17.38
C ASP A 161 23.31 -27.02 -18.23
N GLN A 162 23.70 -25.80 -17.87
CA GLN A 162 24.78 -25.10 -18.56
C GLN A 162 26.14 -25.79 -18.36
N MET A 163 26.35 -26.37 -17.19
CA MET A 163 27.55 -27.14 -16.87
C MET A 163 27.56 -28.48 -17.62
N GLN A 164 26.43 -29.18 -17.72
CA GLN A 164 26.33 -30.40 -18.50
C GLN A 164 26.51 -30.19 -20.01
N GLN A 165 25.98 -29.10 -20.56
CA GLN A 165 26.19 -28.72 -21.96
C GLN A 165 27.66 -28.40 -22.26
N LYS A 166 28.33 -27.68 -21.37
CA LYS A 166 29.77 -27.40 -21.53
C LYS A 166 30.65 -28.65 -21.45
N THR A 167 30.28 -29.58 -20.57
CA THR A 167 31.01 -30.86 -20.45
C THR A 167 30.78 -31.76 -21.68
N ARG A 168 29.60 -31.81 -22.26
CA ARG A 168 29.33 -32.54 -23.52
C ARG A 168 30.05 -31.95 -24.71
N THR A 169 30.21 -30.64 -24.81
CA THR A 169 30.98 -30.01 -25.90
C THR A 169 32.50 -30.21 -25.77
N MET A 170 33.01 -30.35 -24.54
CA MET A 170 34.43 -30.67 -24.34
C MET A 170 34.80 -32.10 -24.64
N PHE A 171 33.86 -33.08 -24.41
CA PHE A 171 34.13 -34.48 -24.69
C PHE A 171 33.82 -34.92 -26.13
N ASN A 172 33.21 -34.06 -26.94
CA ASN A 172 32.85 -34.33 -28.33
C ASN A 172 33.75 -33.55 -29.33
N ALA A 173 34.91 -33.11 -28.91
CA ALA A 173 35.89 -32.55 -29.82
C ALA A 173 36.48 -33.68 -30.69
N PRO A 174 36.49 -33.56 -32.03
CA PRO A 174 37.06 -34.56 -32.90
C PRO A 174 38.57 -34.69 -32.64
N PRO A 175 39.15 -35.93 -32.78
CA PRO A 175 40.56 -36.13 -32.49
C PRO A 175 41.45 -35.28 -33.43
N PHE A 176 42.43 -34.64 -32.86
CA PHE A 176 43.44 -33.84 -33.53
C PHE A 176 44.18 -34.70 -34.55
N LYS A 177 44.02 -34.42 -35.86
CA LYS A 177 44.84 -35.04 -36.91
C LYS A 177 46.23 -34.36 -36.89
N PRO A 178 47.33 -35.09 -36.64
CA PRO A 178 48.67 -34.53 -36.83
C PRO A 178 48.89 -34.29 -38.32
N GLY A 179 49.19 -33.02 -38.67
CA GLY A 179 49.48 -32.62 -40.02
C GLY A 179 50.72 -33.31 -40.58
N ALA A 180 50.56 -33.89 -41.79
CA ALA A 180 51.62 -34.43 -42.57
C ALA A 180 52.59 -33.31 -42.93
N SER A 181 53.84 -33.54 -42.64
CA SER A 181 54.97 -32.79 -43.15
C SER A 181 55.10 -33.00 -44.68
N GLU A 182 54.93 -31.95 -45.45
CA GLU A 182 55.35 -32.00 -46.86
C GLU A 182 56.60 -31.13 -47.05
N ASN A 183 57.63 -31.87 -47.43
CA ASN A 183 58.91 -31.46 -47.86
C ASN A 183 58.89 -31.00 -49.35
N LYS A 184 59.22 -29.75 -49.69
CA LYS A 184 60.03 -29.40 -50.78
C LYS A 184 60.33 -27.91 -50.85
#